data_4e15338d2dd89cf64490fa2dfe2266d0
#
_entry.id   4e15338d2dd89cf64490fa2dfe2266d0
#
_cell.length_a   1.000
_cell.length_b   1.000
_cell.length_c   1.000
_cell.angle_alpha   90.00
_cell.angle_beta   90.00
_cell.angle_gamma   90.00
#
_symmetry.space_group_name_H-M   'P 1'
#
loop_
_entity.id
_entity.type
_entity.pdbx_description
1 polymer ?
#
loop_
_entity_poly.entity_id
_entity_poly.type
_entity_poly.pdbx_seq_one_letter_code
_entity_poly.pdbx_strand_id
1 'polypeptide(L)'
;MKYEVPYARYLPQYKLGRWDGKVGFFGLGGNGYVNHLDTIINLLQESGVEIEQIDDKRAKVDLQFDKITKDFFANKTCPKGHLCEGQNIILRDYQVDVVNNFLKEPQSLQEVATGAGNTIITACLSSLCENFGRTVVI
;
A
#
# COMPACT_ATOMS: atom_id res chain seq x y z
N MET A 1 1.26 -19.11 -12.14
CA MET A 1 0.26 -18.55 -11.23
C MET A 1 -0.61 -17.55 -12.01
N LYS A 2 -1.93 -17.82 -12.13
CA LYS A 2 -2.89 -16.98 -12.85
C LYS A 2 -4.15 -16.83 -12.01
N TYR A 3 -4.73 -15.64 -12.02
CA TYR A 3 -6.01 -15.32 -11.38
C TYR A 3 -7.10 -15.21 -12.45
N GLU A 4 -8.21 -15.90 -12.26
CA GLU A 4 -9.38 -15.78 -13.14
C GLU A 4 -10.19 -14.54 -12.72
N VAL A 5 -10.32 -13.59 -13.65
CA VAL A 5 -11.05 -12.36 -13.38
C VAL A 5 -12.56 -12.68 -13.30
N PRO A 6 -13.23 -12.37 -12.19
CA PRO A 6 -14.68 -12.56 -12.07
C PRO A 6 -15.41 -11.85 -13.20
N TYR A 7 -16.40 -12.52 -13.76
CA TYR A 7 -17.22 -11.97 -14.85
C TYR A 7 -16.47 -11.61 -16.14
N ALA A 8 -15.21 -12.09 -16.34
CA ALA A 8 -14.42 -11.86 -17.54
C ALA A 8 -15.20 -12.13 -18.85
N ARG A 9 -16.07 -13.16 -18.85
CA ARG A 9 -16.91 -13.56 -20.00
C ARG A 9 -17.84 -12.45 -20.51
N TYR A 10 -18.13 -11.43 -19.71
CA TYR A 10 -18.97 -10.30 -20.12
C TYR A 10 -18.19 -9.17 -20.74
N LEU A 11 -16.86 -9.17 -20.59
CA LEU A 11 -15.99 -8.12 -21.12
C LEU A 11 -15.78 -8.28 -22.64
N PRO A 12 -15.75 -7.17 -23.39
CA PRO A 12 -15.57 -7.20 -24.85
C PRO A 12 -14.30 -7.93 -25.29
N GLN A 13 -13.19 -7.75 -24.56
CA GLN A 13 -11.91 -8.37 -24.87
C GLN A 13 -11.94 -9.90 -24.79
N TYR A 14 -12.68 -10.46 -23.82
CA TYR A 14 -12.90 -11.88 -23.71
C TYR A 14 -13.79 -12.40 -24.85
N LYS A 15 -14.91 -11.71 -25.12
CA LYS A 15 -15.86 -12.08 -26.21
C LYS A 15 -15.20 -12.07 -27.59
N LEU A 16 -14.24 -11.18 -27.80
CA LEU A 16 -13.48 -11.08 -29.05
C LEU A 16 -12.29 -12.06 -29.11
N GLY A 17 -12.11 -12.92 -28.11
CA GLY A 17 -11.00 -13.87 -28.05
C GLY A 17 -9.61 -13.23 -27.91
N ARG A 18 -9.55 -11.93 -27.57
CA ARG A 18 -8.30 -11.21 -27.40
C ARG A 18 -7.64 -11.42 -26.03
N TRP A 19 -8.35 -12.02 -25.10
CA TRP A 19 -7.92 -12.27 -23.73
C TRP A 19 -8.62 -13.50 -23.17
N ASP A 20 -7.90 -14.32 -22.40
CA ASP A 20 -8.38 -15.58 -21.81
C ASP A 20 -9.12 -15.39 -20.46
N GLY A 21 -9.38 -14.18 -20.05
CA GLY A 21 -10.03 -13.89 -18.77
C GLY A 21 -9.15 -14.06 -17.54
N LYS A 22 -7.83 -14.22 -17.73
CA LYS A 22 -6.88 -14.47 -16.65
C LYS A 22 -5.82 -13.38 -16.57
N VAL A 23 -5.39 -13.07 -15.35
CA VAL A 23 -4.25 -12.20 -15.09
C VAL A 23 -3.11 -13.05 -14.57
N GLY A 24 -1.95 -12.96 -15.24
CA GLY A 24 -0.73 -13.63 -14.82
C GLY A 24 0.04 -12.78 -13.80
N PHE A 25 0.44 -13.39 -12.69
CA PHE A 25 1.28 -12.72 -11.67
C PHE A 25 2.77 -13.06 -11.81
N PHE A 26 3.11 -14.01 -12.69
CA PHE A 26 4.46 -14.40 -12.98
C PHE A 26 4.62 -14.60 -14.48
N GLY A 27 5.56 -13.90 -15.07
CA GLY A 27 5.81 -13.92 -16.51
C GLY A 27 6.82 -15.01 -16.93
N LEU A 28 6.82 -15.39 -18.20
CA LEU A 28 7.76 -16.36 -18.78
C LEU A 28 9.23 -15.96 -18.63
N GLY A 29 9.52 -14.66 -18.49
CA GLY A 29 10.86 -14.14 -18.25
C GLY A 29 11.28 -14.12 -16.77
N GLY A 30 10.55 -14.81 -15.88
CA GLY A 30 10.87 -14.86 -14.45
C GLY A 30 10.48 -13.60 -13.67
N ASN A 31 9.78 -12.64 -14.30
CA ASN A 31 9.36 -11.42 -13.62
C ASN A 31 8.05 -11.65 -12.86
N GLY A 32 7.97 -11.16 -11.64
CA GLY A 32 6.79 -11.25 -10.79
C GLY A 32 6.66 -10.05 -9.84
N TYR A 33 5.51 -9.96 -9.19
CA TYR A 33 5.28 -8.94 -8.16
C TYR A 33 5.85 -9.43 -6.83
N VAL A 34 6.55 -8.54 -6.12
CA VAL A 34 7.20 -8.84 -4.85
C VAL A 34 6.24 -9.37 -3.78
N ASN A 35 5.00 -8.92 -3.78
CA ASN A 35 3.97 -9.39 -2.83
C ASN A 35 3.61 -10.88 -2.99
N HIS A 36 4.01 -11.50 -4.10
CA HIS A 36 3.82 -12.93 -4.36
C HIS A 36 5.13 -13.72 -4.26
N LEU A 37 6.22 -13.08 -3.81
CA LEU A 37 7.56 -13.69 -3.83
C LEU A 37 7.58 -15.01 -3.06
N ASP A 38 7.13 -15.01 -1.81
CA ASP A 38 7.12 -16.22 -0.96
C ASP A 38 6.29 -17.34 -1.58
N THR A 39 5.11 -16.99 -2.12
CA THR A 39 4.23 -17.96 -2.79
C THR A 39 4.91 -18.56 -4.04
N ILE A 40 5.60 -17.73 -4.82
CA ILE A 40 6.30 -18.15 -6.03
C ILE A 40 7.49 -19.04 -5.67
N ILE A 41 8.28 -18.66 -4.67
CA ILE A 41 9.42 -19.45 -4.17
C ILE A 41 8.95 -20.84 -3.74
N ASN A 42 7.91 -20.92 -2.91
CA ASN A 42 7.37 -22.19 -2.43
C ASN A 42 6.90 -23.09 -3.60
N LEU A 43 6.15 -22.53 -4.55
CA LEU A 43 5.68 -23.28 -5.73
C LEU A 43 6.84 -23.79 -6.61
N LEU A 44 7.91 -23.01 -6.79
CA LEU A 44 9.07 -23.43 -7.56
C LEU A 44 9.82 -24.54 -6.83
N GLN A 45 10.02 -24.43 -5.53
CA GLN A 45 10.67 -25.45 -4.70
C GLN A 45 9.87 -26.78 -4.70
N GLU A 46 8.54 -26.70 -4.53
CA GLU A 46 7.66 -27.88 -4.62
C GLU A 46 7.72 -28.55 -5.99
N SER A 47 7.96 -27.77 -7.04
CA SER A 47 8.12 -28.26 -8.42
C SER A 47 9.53 -28.79 -8.71
N GLY A 48 10.44 -28.79 -7.72
CA GLY A 48 11.82 -29.25 -7.88
C GLY A 48 12.70 -28.28 -8.69
N VAL A 49 12.28 -27.02 -8.83
CA VAL A 49 13.06 -25.99 -9.52
C VAL A 49 14.04 -25.37 -8.53
N GLU A 50 15.32 -25.40 -8.85
CA GLU A 50 16.35 -24.72 -8.08
C GLU A 50 16.41 -23.24 -8.46
N ILE A 51 16.40 -22.38 -7.45
CA ILE A 51 16.44 -20.92 -7.63
C ILE A 51 17.88 -20.48 -7.46
N GLU A 52 18.53 -20.07 -8.55
CA GLU A 52 19.91 -19.61 -8.53
C GLU A 52 20.03 -18.19 -7.99
N GLN A 53 19.11 -17.29 -8.37
CA GLN A 53 19.19 -15.87 -8.01
C GLN A 53 17.81 -15.23 -8.00
N ILE A 54 17.62 -14.31 -7.08
CA ILE A 54 16.47 -13.38 -7.03
C ILE A 54 17.00 -11.97 -7.20
N ASP A 55 16.58 -11.28 -8.27
CA ASP A 55 16.97 -9.91 -8.58
C ASP A 55 15.83 -8.95 -8.23
N ASP A 56 16.00 -8.16 -7.18
CA ASP A 56 15.04 -7.15 -6.75
C ASP A 56 15.23 -5.84 -7.52
N LYS A 57 14.37 -5.62 -8.50
CA LYS A 57 14.40 -4.42 -9.37
C LYS A 57 13.61 -3.23 -8.82
N ARG A 58 13.11 -3.30 -7.58
CA ARG A 58 12.44 -2.16 -6.99
C ARG A 58 13.39 -0.98 -6.83
N ALA A 59 12.88 0.22 -7.07
CA ALA A 59 13.60 1.42 -6.68
C ALA A 59 13.74 1.40 -5.15
N LYS A 60 14.97 1.28 -4.66
CA LYS A 60 15.26 1.38 -3.22
C LYS A 60 15.17 2.84 -2.83
N VAL A 61 14.00 3.26 -2.40
CA VAL A 61 13.83 4.54 -1.73
C VAL A 61 14.08 4.27 -0.25
N ASP A 62 15.18 4.79 0.28
CA ASP A 62 15.47 4.70 1.70
C ASP A 62 14.60 5.72 2.43
N LEU A 63 13.40 5.30 2.77
CA LEU A 63 12.45 6.08 3.54
C LEU A 63 12.75 5.87 5.02
N GLN A 64 13.76 6.57 5.54
CA GLN A 64 14.00 6.61 6.98
C GLN A 64 13.08 7.65 7.62
N PHE A 65 12.07 7.17 8.32
CA PHE A 65 11.17 8.01 9.10
C PHE A 65 11.30 7.68 10.59
N ASP A 66 11.35 8.72 11.39
CA ASP A 66 11.14 8.57 12.82
C ASP A 66 9.68 8.22 13.10
N LYS A 67 9.45 7.42 14.13
CA LYS A 67 8.09 7.12 14.57
C LYS A 67 7.39 8.40 15.01
N ILE A 68 6.17 8.57 14.58
CA ILE A 68 5.35 9.67 15.06
C ILE A 68 4.75 9.37 16.43
N THR A 69 4.40 10.44 17.14
CA THR A 69 3.68 10.42 18.41
C THR A 69 2.33 11.12 18.29
N LYS A 70 1.54 11.11 19.35
CA LYS A 70 0.25 11.83 19.42
C LYS A 70 0.38 13.32 19.08
N ASP A 71 1.53 13.90 19.40
CA ASP A 71 1.78 15.33 19.27
C ASP A 71 2.31 15.74 17.90
N PHE A 72 2.30 14.84 16.92
CA PHE A 72 2.82 15.11 15.57
C PHE A 72 2.26 16.41 14.95
N PHE A 73 0.97 16.69 15.18
CA PHE A 73 0.31 17.91 14.75
C PHE A 73 -0.03 18.86 15.89
N ALA A 74 0.57 18.75 17.07
CA ALA A 74 0.25 19.59 18.22
C ALA A 74 0.46 21.10 17.98
N ASN A 75 1.28 21.46 16.98
CA ASN A 75 1.49 22.83 16.51
C ASN A 75 0.45 23.32 15.49
N LYS A 76 -0.51 22.48 15.11
CA LYS A 76 -1.62 22.79 14.20
C LYS A 76 -2.92 22.84 14.97
N THR A 77 -3.84 23.70 14.53
CA THR A 77 -5.17 23.82 15.14
C THR A 77 -6.26 23.34 14.20
N CYS A 78 -7.34 22.85 14.76
CA CYS A 78 -8.52 22.46 14.01
C CYS A 78 -9.07 23.65 13.23
N PRO A 79 -9.43 23.44 11.94
CA PRO A 79 -9.87 24.52 11.05
C PRO A 79 -11.24 25.08 11.46
N LYS A 80 -11.53 26.25 10.94
CA LYS A 80 -12.83 26.92 11.11
C LYS A 80 -13.98 26.03 10.62
N GLY A 81 -15.04 25.94 11.41
CA GLY A 81 -16.20 25.10 11.13
C GLY A 81 -16.07 23.65 11.62
N HIS A 82 -14.95 23.25 12.23
CA HIS A 82 -14.81 21.97 12.92
C HIS A 82 -15.35 22.04 14.35
N LEU A 83 -15.88 20.92 14.89
CA LEU A 83 -16.39 20.85 16.28
C LEU A 83 -15.36 21.28 17.33
N CYS A 84 -14.07 21.06 17.05
CA CYS A 84 -12.93 21.42 17.90
C CYS A 84 -12.16 22.62 17.32
N GLU A 85 -12.85 23.57 16.67
CA GLU A 85 -12.22 24.75 16.07
C GLU A 85 -11.26 25.44 17.04
N GLY A 86 -10.05 25.75 16.59
CA GLY A 86 -9.03 26.42 17.37
C GLY A 86 -8.30 25.58 18.42
N GLN A 87 -8.72 24.34 18.68
CA GLN A 87 -7.99 23.41 19.53
C GLN A 87 -6.81 22.78 18.78
N ASN A 88 -5.74 22.44 19.49
CA ASN A 88 -4.60 21.74 18.92
C ASN A 88 -5.01 20.34 18.44
N ILE A 89 -4.42 19.91 17.34
CA ILE A 89 -4.68 18.58 16.78
C ILE A 89 -3.81 17.57 17.53
N ILE A 90 -4.44 16.70 18.31
CA ILE A 90 -3.79 15.59 19.00
C ILE A 90 -4.29 14.28 18.36
N LEU A 91 -3.37 13.46 17.90
CA LEU A 91 -3.70 12.19 17.27
C LEU A 91 -4.20 11.18 18.33
N ARG A 92 -5.12 10.31 17.91
CA ARG A 92 -5.56 9.18 18.72
C ARG A 92 -4.56 8.03 18.61
N ASP A 93 -4.51 7.15 19.62
CA ASP A 93 -3.53 6.05 19.68
C ASP A 93 -3.54 5.20 18.40
N TYR A 94 -4.69 4.76 17.96
CA TYR A 94 -4.80 3.94 16.76
C TYR A 94 -4.39 4.69 15.46
N GLN A 95 -4.54 6.02 15.39
CA GLN A 95 -4.09 6.82 14.25
C GLN A 95 -2.56 6.82 14.19
N VAL A 96 -1.91 6.97 15.34
CA VAL A 96 -0.45 6.86 15.48
C VAL A 96 0.02 5.47 15.06
N ASP A 97 -0.66 4.41 15.53
CA ASP A 97 -0.32 3.02 15.21
C ASP A 97 -0.43 2.73 13.72
N VAL A 98 -1.51 3.18 13.06
CA VAL A 98 -1.72 3.01 11.62
C VAL A 98 -0.59 3.68 10.83
N VAL A 99 -0.24 4.93 11.16
CA VAL A 99 0.86 5.65 10.48
C VAL A 99 2.18 4.94 10.73
N ASN A 100 2.51 4.59 11.97
CA ASN A 100 3.76 3.92 12.29
C ASN A 100 3.87 2.51 11.66
N ASN A 101 2.77 1.81 11.49
CA ASN A 101 2.75 0.53 10.76
C ASN A 101 3.02 0.73 9.28
N PHE A 102 2.44 1.76 8.66
CA PHE A 102 2.76 2.11 7.27
C PHE A 102 4.24 2.46 7.10
N LEU A 103 4.85 3.16 8.04
CA LEU A 103 6.28 3.52 7.96
C LEU A 103 7.19 2.29 8.00
N LYS A 104 6.75 1.20 8.64
CA LYS A 104 7.48 -0.07 8.63
C LYS A 104 7.26 -0.86 7.34
N GLU A 105 6.01 -0.85 6.85
CA GLU A 105 5.56 -1.62 5.70
C GLU A 105 4.83 -0.70 4.71
N PRO A 106 5.56 0.04 3.85
CA PRO A 106 4.99 1.05 2.96
C PRO A 106 3.97 0.51 1.94
N GLN A 107 3.97 -0.80 1.70
CA GLN A 107 2.96 -1.48 0.89
C GLN A 107 2.05 -2.31 1.80
N SER A 108 1.10 -1.67 2.45
CA SER A 108 0.16 -2.35 3.34
C SER A 108 -1.27 -1.89 3.10
N LEU A 109 -2.22 -2.78 3.36
CA LEU A 109 -3.64 -2.47 3.42
C LEU A 109 -3.99 -2.25 4.90
N GLN A 110 -4.40 -1.03 5.23
CA GLN A 110 -4.82 -0.66 6.58
C GLN A 110 -6.34 -0.56 6.63
N GLU A 111 -6.99 -1.44 7.38
CA GLU A 111 -8.43 -1.38 7.59
C GLU A 111 -8.73 -0.45 8.77
N VAL A 112 -9.37 0.68 8.47
CA VAL A 112 -9.72 1.71 9.44
C VAL A 112 -11.20 2.02 9.33
N ALA A 113 -11.91 1.99 10.45
CA ALA A 113 -13.36 2.20 10.48
C ALA A 113 -13.76 3.58 9.92
N THR A 114 -14.94 3.64 9.32
CA THR A 114 -15.52 4.91 8.86
C THR A 114 -15.67 5.89 10.04
N GLY A 115 -15.25 7.13 9.85
CA GLY A 115 -15.27 8.15 10.91
C GLY A 115 -14.10 8.10 11.89
N ALA A 116 -13.17 7.14 11.75
CA ALA A 116 -11.98 7.07 12.59
C ALA A 116 -10.90 8.12 12.28
N GLY A 117 -11.12 8.97 11.27
CA GLY A 117 -10.20 10.04 10.90
C GLY A 117 -9.20 9.64 9.82
N ASN A 118 -9.65 8.93 8.79
CA ASN A 118 -8.82 8.56 7.64
C ASN A 118 -8.12 9.78 7.02
N THR A 119 -8.79 10.92 6.96
CA THR A 119 -8.22 12.17 6.44
C THR A 119 -7.02 12.64 7.25
N ILE A 120 -7.04 12.55 8.57
CA ILE A 120 -5.89 12.96 9.41
C ILE A 120 -4.72 11.99 9.28
N ILE A 121 -5.00 10.67 9.15
CA ILE A 121 -3.99 9.65 8.88
C ILE A 121 -3.31 9.93 7.55
N THR A 122 -4.10 10.20 6.49
CA THR A 122 -3.58 10.56 5.17
C THR A 122 -2.75 11.85 5.22
N ALA A 123 -3.19 12.86 5.98
CA ALA A 123 -2.45 14.10 6.18
C ALA A 123 -1.09 13.86 6.88
N CYS A 124 -1.04 12.96 7.89
CA CYS A 124 0.22 12.58 8.52
C CYS A 124 1.18 11.96 7.53
N LEU A 125 0.72 10.97 6.76
CA LEU A 125 1.55 10.30 5.75
C LEU A 125 2.02 11.27 4.66
N SER A 126 1.13 12.15 4.19
CA SER A 126 1.48 13.18 3.20
C SER A 126 2.54 14.14 3.73
N SER A 127 2.41 14.58 4.98
CA SER A 127 3.39 15.47 5.62
C SER A 127 4.75 14.80 5.80
N LEU A 128 4.78 13.54 6.19
CA LEU A 128 6.02 12.77 6.32
C LEU A 128 6.72 12.57 4.98
N CYS A 129 5.95 12.37 3.91
CA CYS A 129 6.47 12.10 2.58
C CYS A 129 6.72 13.38 1.75
N GLU A 130 6.50 14.57 2.29
CA GLU A 130 6.59 15.85 1.58
C GLU A 130 7.91 16.03 0.84
N ASN A 131 9.01 15.64 1.45
CA ASN A 131 10.34 15.78 0.85
C ASN A 131 10.66 14.72 -0.23
N PHE A 132 9.83 13.69 -0.38
CA PHE A 132 10.07 12.58 -1.33
C PHE A 132 9.27 12.73 -2.62
N GLY A 133 8.33 13.66 -2.68
CA GLY A 133 7.53 13.89 -3.87
C GLY A 133 6.10 14.32 -3.60
N ARG A 134 5.24 14.14 -4.61
CA ARG A 134 3.83 14.51 -4.53
C ARG A 134 3.00 13.36 -3.99
N THR A 135 2.10 13.65 -3.06
CA THR A 135 1.10 12.70 -2.60
C THR A 135 -0.15 12.78 -3.48
N VAL A 136 -0.65 11.64 -3.91
CA VAL A 136 -1.93 11.51 -4.62
C VAL A 136 -2.86 10.67 -3.76
N VAL A 137 -4.03 11.21 -3.45
CA VAL A 137 -5.09 10.52 -2.71
C VAL A 137 -6.23 10.21 -3.69
N ILE A 138 -6.65 8.95 -3.73
CA ILE A 138 -7.66 8.44 -4.67
C ILE A 138 -8.90 8.00 -3.88
#